data_4ce4f1b2dd90bc9343d723986bb2ba3f
#
_entry.id   4ce4f1b2dd90bc9343d723986bb2ba3f
#
_cell.length_a   1.000
_cell.length_b   1.000
_cell.length_c   1.000
_cell.angle_alpha   90.00
_cell.angle_beta   90.00
_cell.angle_gamma   90.00
#
_symmetry.space_group_name_H-M   'P 1'
#
loop_
_entity.id
_entity.type
_entity.pdbx_description
1 polymer ?
#
loop_
_entity_poly.entity_id
_entity_poly.type
_entity_poly.pdbx_seq_one_letter_code
_entity_poly.pdbx_strand_id
1 'polypeptide(L)'
;MNKSGKQSHQKNFTTLRLWMVLCIFCAVFVSRGNAQSVDLNRAGMPETAAPASPRIQQALRQISAQRIEADIARLVSFHTRNTLSSMDTSLPAGQGVTAAADWIASQFAADSAACGGCLEVRRDTFMDPVAARVPRPTRLTNVYAILRGTDPVERKRMYLVTGHYDSRNSDVENTRDAAPGANDDASGVAVSLECARVLSRLKFPATLVFVAVAGEEQGLDGSRHLAKLAQDEGWQLEGVLNNDIVGGDTTPGDTLQNKSTVRVFSEGIPATATPHQLRMIELLGGENDSPSRELARAIAGVGRSYGPALSGQATAQTAPFHPTLLFRQDRYLRGGDHSSFNAQGFAAVRFTEWRENFHHQHQNVRVENGIQYGDLLRFVDTRYVARVARLNAATLATLASAPGEPQQVQVLVKDVDNSTELTWQAPAGAPAGTHYEVVWRPTVEPDWTRMANAGTATHLTLPVSKDNVIFGVRSVDAAGQRSLVVVPVPAR
;
A
#
# COMPACT_ATOMS: atom_id res chain seq x y z
N MET A 1 79.24 31.86 34.91
CA MET A 1 80.33 30.98 34.50
C MET A 1 79.81 29.92 33.58
N ASN A 2 80.15 30.00 32.30
CA ASN A 2 80.64 28.93 31.42
C ASN A 2 79.69 27.70 31.22
N LYS A 3 79.41 27.16 30.06
CA LYS A 3 79.89 27.17 28.66
C LYS A 3 78.87 26.36 27.87
N SER A 4 78.37 26.82 26.76
CA SER A 4 78.62 26.37 25.38
C SER A 4 78.41 24.88 25.08
N GLY A 5 77.66 24.62 24.07
CA GLY A 5 77.60 23.35 23.31
C GLY A 5 76.60 23.33 22.22
N LYS A 6 76.97 23.81 21.03
CA LYS A 6 76.26 23.53 19.76
C LYS A 6 76.44 22.06 19.38
N GLN A 7 75.41 21.43 18.92
CA GLN A 7 75.36 20.36 17.85
C GLN A 7 73.90 20.04 17.59
N SER A 8 73.44 20.09 16.52
CA SER A 8 73.59 19.94 15.07
C SER A 8 72.30 19.38 14.57
N HIS A 9 71.61 20.21 13.71
CA HIS A 9 70.54 19.77 12.90
C HIS A 9 71.02 18.70 11.90
N GLN A 10 70.59 17.46 12.07
CA GLN A 10 70.62 16.46 11.01
C GLN A 10 69.97 15.14 11.48
N LYS A 11 68.63 15.05 11.51
CA LYS A 11 67.86 13.78 11.51
C LYS A 11 66.39 14.07 11.48
N ASN A 12 65.86 14.52 10.34
CA ASN A 12 64.40 14.53 10.15
C ASN A 12 63.98 14.48 8.66
N PHE A 13 64.82 13.93 7.77
CA PHE A 13 64.42 13.80 6.36
C PHE A 13 64.15 12.35 5.89
N THR A 14 64.35 11.35 6.72
CA THR A 14 64.21 9.93 6.34
C THR A 14 62.86 9.34 6.76
N THR A 15 62.16 9.91 7.72
CA THR A 15 60.86 9.42 8.20
C THR A 15 59.67 9.91 7.35
N LEU A 16 59.81 11.02 6.62
CA LEU A 16 58.71 11.57 5.82
C LEU A 16 58.52 10.84 4.48
N ARG A 17 59.56 10.17 3.97
CA ARG A 17 59.47 9.39 2.73
C ARG A 17 58.88 7.98 2.92
N LEU A 18 58.93 7.43 4.13
CA LEU A 18 58.37 6.10 4.40
C LEU A 18 56.85 6.13 4.62
N TRP A 19 56.31 7.25 5.10
CA TRP A 19 54.84 7.43 5.26
C TRP A 19 54.13 7.73 3.94
N MET A 20 54.76 8.36 2.96
CA MET A 20 54.18 8.62 1.67
C MET A 20 54.09 7.37 0.77
N VAL A 21 54.97 6.39 0.95
CA VAL A 21 54.91 5.12 0.21
C VAL A 21 53.88 4.17 0.83
N LEU A 22 53.63 4.24 2.14
CA LEU A 22 52.62 3.40 2.78
C LEU A 22 51.17 3.89 2.50
N CYS A 23 50.98 5.20 2.32
CA CYS A 23 49.64 5.74 1.92
C CYS A 23 49.31 5.48 0.45
N ILE A 24 50.26 5.31 -0.44
CA ILE A 24 50.01 4.98 -1.85
C ILE A 24 49.68 3.49 -2.04
N PHE A 25 50.18 2.60 -1.14
CA PHE A 25 49.82 1.17 -1.18
C PHE A 25 48.44 0.87 -0.55
N CYS A 26 47.91 1.69 0.38
CA CYS A 26 46.56 1.54 0.89
C CYS A 26 45.46 2.07 -0.06
N ALA A 27 45.80 2.99 -0.98
CA ALA A 27 44.81 3.53 -1.94
C ALA A 27 44.55 2.62 -3.14
N VAL A 28 45.35 1.57 -3.35
CA VAL A 28 45.20 0.64 -4.49
C VAL A 28 44.41 -0.62 -4.14
N PHE A 29 44.10 -0.85 -2.85
CA PHE A 29 43.36 -2.06 -2.41
C PHE A 29 41.86 -1.87 -2.12
N VAL A 30 41.28 -0.66 -2.33
CA VAL A 30 39.87 -0.39 -2.09
C VAL A 30 39.00 -0.52 -3.36
N SER A 31 39.56 -0.88 -4.52
CA SER A 31 38.79 -0.96 -5.79
C SER A 31 38.57 -2.37 -6.33
N ARG A 32 38.50 -3.39 -5.47
CA ARG A 32 38.14 -4.75 -5.93
C ARG A 32 36.94 -5.35 -5.19
N GLY A 33 35.94 -4.52 -4.88
CA GLY A 33 34.70 -4.96 -4.23
C GLY A 33 33.48 -5.05 -5.15
N ASN A 34 33.58 -4.82 -6.46
CA ASN A 34 32.42 -4.78 -7.36
C ASN A 34 32.52 -5.70 -8.58
N ALA A 35 33.23 -6.83 -8.51
CA ALA A 35 33.36 -7.71 -9.66
C ALA A 35 32.16 -8.66 -9.86
N GLN A 36 31.26 -8.79 -8.87
CA GLN A 36 30.08 -9.69 -8.98
C GLN A 36 28.82 -9.02 -9.53
N SER A 37 28.75 -7.69 -9.59
CA SER A 37 27.57 -6.98 -10.11
C SER A 37 27.55 -6.79 -11.63
N VAL A 38 28.64 -7.11 -12.33
CA VAL A 38 28.83 -6.72 -13.75
C VAL A 38 28.05 -7.59 -14.72
N ASP A 39 27.86 -8.87 -14.43
CA ASP A 39 27.16 -9.77 -15.37
C ASP A 39 25.64 -9.67 -15.31
N LEU A 40 25.06 -9.49 -14.12
CA LEU A 40 23.63 -9.28 -13.92
C LEU A 40 23.13 -7.97 -14.57
N ASN A 41 24.01 -6.98 -14.75
CA ASN A 41 23.68 -5.68 -15.33
C ASN A 41 23.86 -5.61 -16.86
N ARG A 42 24.34 -6.65 -17.52
CA ARG A 42 24.56 -6.64 -18.98
C ARG A 42 23.34 -7.08 -19.78
N ALA A 43 22.46 -7.92 -19.20
CA ALA A 43 21.24 -8.36 -19.85
C ALA A 43 20.07 -7.40 -19.58
N GLY A 44 19.22 -7.18 -20.58
CA GLY A 44 18.04 -6.34 -20.51
C GLY A 44 18.32 -4.85 -20.28
N MET A 45 17.28 -4.12 -19.92
CA MET A 45 17.30 -2.67 -19.66
C MET A 45 17.03 -2.40 -18.17
N PRO A 46 17.48 -1.27 -17.60
CA PRO A 46 17.03 -0.84 -16.30
C PRO A 46 15.49 -0.74 -16.24
N GLU A 47 14.90 -1.16 -15.13
CA GLU A 47 13.48 -0.96 -14.90
C GLU A 47 13.18 0.55 -14.82
N THR A 48 12.13 0.99 -15.49
CA THR A 48 11.70 2.39 -15.53
C THR A 48 10.24 2.53 -15.08
N ALA A 49 9.90 3.69 -14.55
CA ALA A 49 8.51 3.99 -14.21
C ALA A 49 7.62 3.92 -15.46
N ALA A 50 6.42 3.37 -15.30
CA ALA A 50 5.41 3.38 -16.36
C ALA A 50 4.99 4.82 -16.71
N PRO A 51 4.57 5.10 -17.95
CA PRO A 51 4.05 6.41 -18.31
C PRO A 51 2.82 6.79 -17.46
N ALA A 52 2.82 8.00 -16.91
CA ALA A 52 1.64 8.50 -16.19
C ALA A 52 0.52 8.85 -17.17
N SER A 53 -0.68 8.32 -16.95
CA SER A 53 -1.85 8.64 -17.77
C SER A 53 -2.32 10.08 -17.52
N PRO A 54 -2.42 10.93 -18.57
CA PRO A 54 -2.91 12.31 -18.42
C PRO A 54 -4.34 12.37 -17.85
N ARG A 55 -5.18 11.40 -18.20
CA ARG A 55 -6.56 11.28 -17.68
C ARG A 55 -6.58 11.02 -16.18
N ILE A 56 -5.72 10.14 -15.70
CA ILE A 56 -5.58 9.87 -14.25
C ILE A 56 -5.00 11.11 -13.56
N GLN A 57 -3.95 11.72 -14.09
CA GLN A 57 -3.40 12.96 -13.52
C GLN A 57 -4.44 14.08 -13.40
N GLN A 58 -5.35 14.20 -14.38
CA GLN A 58 -6.45 15.17 -14.31
C GLN A 58 -7.42 14.84 -13.17
N ALA A 59 -7.73 13.55 -12.96
CA ALA A 59 -8.58 13.12 -11.85
C ALA A 59 -7.92 13.40 -10.49
N LEU A 60 -6.62 13.10 -10.34
CA LEU A 60 -5.89 13.36 -9.09
C LEU A 60 -5.92 14.84 -8.66
N ARG A 61 -5.95 15.78 -9.62
CA ARG A 61 -6.11 17.21 -9.32
C ARG A 61 -7.44 17.58 -8.67
N GLN A 62 -8.46 16.72 -8.79
CA GLN A 62 -9.78 16.93 -8.17
C GLN A 62 -9.83 16.48 -6.71
N ILE A 63 -8.82 15.78 -6.21
CA ILE A 63 -8.75 15.38 -4.80
C ILE A 63 -8.52 16.62 -3.93
N SER A 64 -9.43 16.83 -2.96
CA SER A 64 -9.54 18.07 -2.18
C SER A 64 -9.30 17.82 -0.69
N ALA A 65 -8.26 18.46 -0.14
CA ALA A 65 -8.00 18.45 1.30
C ALA A 65 -9.14 19.08 2.10
N GLN A 66 -9.85 20.07 1.53
CA GLN A 66 -10.97 20.72 2.19
C GLN A 66 -12.20 19.79 2.31
N ARG A 67 -12.46 18.96 1.29
CA ARG A 67 -13.53 17.96 1.39
C ARG A 67 -13.18 16.88 2.39
N ILE A 68 -11.96 16.37 2.35
CA ILE A 68 -11.42 15.42 3.34
C ILE A 68 -11.58 15.97 4.77
N GLU A 69 -11.26 17.25 4.99
CA GLU A 69 -11.47 17.91 6.28
C GLU A 69 -12.95 17.89 6.70
N ALA A 70 -13.85 18.22 5.77
CA ALA A 70 -15.29 18.23 6.04
C ALA A 70 -15.81 16.81 6.36
N ASP A 71 -15.33 15.79 5.64
CA ASP A 71 -15.72 14.40 5.86
C ASP A 71 -15.24 13.89 7.23
N ILE A 72 -13.97 14.14 7.58
CA ILE A 72 -13.43 13.81 8.92
C ILE A 72 -14.17 14.57 10.02
N ALA A 73 -14.40 15.88 9.85
CA ALA A 73 -15.15 16.69 10.81
C ALA A 73 -16.55 16.13 11.03
N ARG A 74 -17.22 15.67 9.95
CA ARG A 74 -18.54 15.07 10.05
C ARG A 74 -18.49 13.74 10.82
N LEU A 75 -17.52 12.86 10.53
CA LEU A 75 -17.34 11.59 11.25
C LEU A 75 -17.07 11.83 12.75
N VAL A 76 -16.21 12.79 13.09
CA VAL A 76 -15.96 13.21 14.48
C VAL A 76 -17.23 13.72 15.16
N SER A 77 -18.12 14.40 14.45
CA SER A 77 -19.34 14.99 15.01
C SER A 77 -20.40 13.97 15.49
N PHE A 78 -20.23 12.67 15.15
CA PHE A 78 -21.10 11.62 15.67
C PHE A 78 -20.84 11.29 17.14
N HIS A 79 -19.95 12.01 17.83
CA HIS A 79 -19.56 11.91 19.21
C HIS A 79 -18.79 10.65 19.56
N THR A 80 -19.38 9.49 19.33
CA THR A 80 -18.76 8.16 19.35
C THR A 80 -19.18 7.40 18.11
N ARG A 81 -18.26 6.59 17.59
CA ARG A 81 -18.55 5.61 16.53
C ARG A 81 -18.21 4.20 17.03
N ASN A 82 -18.19 4.00 18.38
CA ASN A 82 -17.93 2.70 18.94
C ASN A 82 -18.92 1.68 18.34
N THR A 83 -18.42 0.55 17.89
CA THR A 83 -19.16 -0.50 17.20
C THR A 83 -20.38 -0.98 17.99
N LEU A 84 -20.23 -1.14 19.33
CA LEU A 84 -21.29 -1.59 20.21
C LEU A 84 -22.42 -0.57 20.36
N SER A 85 -22.19 0.69 19.96
CA SER A 85 -23.22 1.74 19.95
C SER A 85 -24.35 1.47 18.96
N SER A 86 -24.17 0.55 18.00
CA SER A 86 -25.23 0.10 17.09
C SER A 86 -26.44 -0.52 17.82
N MET A 87 -26.22 -1.02 19.04
CA MET A 87 -27.23 -1.65 19.90
C MET A 87 -27.64 -0.76 21.08
N ASP A 88 -27.11 0.46 21.19
CA ASP A 88 -27.45 1.40 22.27
C ASP A 88 -28.58 2.32 21.86
N THR A 89 -29.79 2.02 22.34
CA THR A 89 -31.01 2.79 22.04
C THR A 89 -31.11 4.11 22.84
N SER A 90 -30.19 4.37 23.76
CA SER A 90 -30.20 5.55 24.62
C SER A 90 -29.30 6.68 24.12
N LEU A 91 -28.57 6.48 23.02
CA LEU A 91 -27.80 7.54 22.38
C LEU A 91 -28.71 8.63 21.82
N PRO A 92 -28.29 9.92 21.89
CA PRO A 92 -28.99 10.99 21.23
C PRO A 92 -29.11 10.76 19.71
N ALA A 93 -30.20 11.22 19.13
CA ALA A 93 -30.40 11.12 17.69
C ALA A 93 -29.23 11.74 16.91
N GLY A 94 -28.77 11.04 15.88
CA GLY A 94 -27.64 11.47 15.05
C GLY A 94 -26.26 11.22 15.65
N GLN A 95 -26.14 10.45 16.73
CA GLN A 95 -24.89 9.96 17.29
C GLN A 95 -24.72 8.45 17.09
N GLY A 96 -23.51 7.96 17.29
CA GLY A 96 -23.18 6.54 17.24
C GLY A 96 -22.82 6.02 15.85
N VAL A 97 -22.38 4.76 15.83
CA VAL A 97 -21.86 4.09 14.63
C VAL A 97 -22.92 3.92 13.53
N THR A 98 -24.18 3.71 13.89
CA THR A 98 -25.29 3.59 12.90
C THR A 98 -25.52 4.90 12.16
N ALA A 99 -25.50 6.05 12.84
CA ALA A 99 -25.63 7.35 12.21
C ALA A 99 -24.43 7.65 11.26
N ALA A 100 -23.24 7.21 11.62
CA ALA A 100 -22.06 7.30 10.74
C ALA A 100 -22.24 6.44 9.48
N ALA A 101 -22.69 5.19 9.62
CA ALA A 101 -22.97 4.31 8.47
C ALA A 101 -24.02 4.90 7.52
N ASP A 102 -25.10 5.48 8.07
CA ASP A 102 -26.15 6.15 7.30
C ASP A 102 -25.61 7.34 6.52
N TRP A 103 -24.77 8.15 7.15
CA TRP A 103 -24.14 9.28 6.50
C TRP A 103 -23.17 8.84 5.38
N ILE A 104 -22.30 7.85 5.62
CA ILE A 104 -21.38 7.31 4.61
C ILE A 104 -22.15 6.80 3.40
N ALA A 105 -23.23 6.02 3.62
CA ALA A 105 -24.08 5.55 2.53
C ALA A 105 -24.69 6.72 1.73
N SER A 106 -25.07 7.81 2.41
CA SER A 106 -25.58 9.02 1.75
C SER A 106 -24.53 9.72 0.90
N GLN A 107 -23.24 9.71 1.31
CA GLN A 107 -22.12 10.28 0.52
C GLN A 107 -21.91 9.48 -0.76
N PHE A 108 -21.82 8.15 -0.68
CA PHE A 108 -21.73 7.29 -1.87
C PHE A 108 -22.95 7.45 -2.79
N ALA A 109 -24.16 7.60 -2.23
CA ALA A 109 -25.35 7.85 -3.02
C ALA A 109 -25.32 9.21 -3.72
N ALA A 110 -24.80 10.25 -3.07
CA ALA A 110 -24.62 11.57 -3.67
C ALA A 110 -23.59 11.54 -4.82
N ASP A 111 -22.49 10.81 -4.64
CA ASP A 111 -21.49 10.62 -5.69
C ASP A 111 -22.05 9.80 -6.86
N SER A 112 -22.87 8.77 -6.56
CA SER A 112 -23.60 8.02 -7.58
C SER A 112 -24.53 8.91 -8.38
N ALA A 113 -25.32 9.76 -7.72
CA ALA A 113 -26.18 10.71 -8.40
C ALA A 113 -25.40 11.69 -9.29
N ALA A 114 -24.24 12.18 -8.80
CA ALA A 114 -23.38 13.11 -9.52
C ALA A 114 -22.73 12.52 -10.79
N CYS A 115 -22.64 11.21 -10.89
CA CYS A 115 -22.14 10.48 -12.08
C CYS A 115 -23.26 9.81 -12.92
N GLY A 116 -24.54 10.11 -12.63
CA GLY A 116 -25.67 9.54 -13.36
C GLY A 116 -26.04 8.11 -12.97
N GLY A 117 -25.82 7.72 -11.70
CA GLY A 117 -26.12 6.39 -11.18
C GLY A 117 -25.03 5.35 -11.43
N CYS A 118 -23.77 5.78 -11.55
CA CYS A 118 -22.67 4.90 -11.92
C CYS A 118 -22.20 4.00 -10.77
N LEU A 119 -22.49 4.35 -9.51
CA LEU A 119 -22.11 3.57 -8.34
C LEU A 119 -23.28 2.74 -7.83
N GLU A 120 -23.05 1.46 -7.63
CA GLU A 120 -23.96 0.57 -6.90
C GLU A 120 -23.63 0.64 -5.41
N VAL A 121 -24.46 1.35 -4.63
CA VAL A 121 -24.26 1.51 -3.19
C VAL A 121 -24.90 0.35 -2.44
N ARG A 122 -24.16 -0.29 -1.56
CA ARG A 122 -24.61 -1.42 -0.76
C ARG A 122 -24.38 -1.18 0.74
N ARG A 123 -25.28 -1.75 1.53
CA ARG A 123 -25.22 -1.84 2.99
C ARG A 123 -25.27 -3.32 3.34
N ASP A 124 -24.15 -3.87 3.69
CA ASP A 124 -24.02 -5.27 4.09
C ASP A 124 -24.15 -5.34 5.62
N THR A 125 -25.33 -5.76 6.09
CA THR A 125 -25.67 -5.79 7.51
C THR A 125 -25.76 -7.23 8.00
N PHE A 126 -25.05 -7.50 9.09
CA PHE A 126 -25.00 -8.81 9.74
C PHE A 126 -25.02 -8.69 11.26
N MET A 127 -25.21 -9.83 11.94
CA MET A 127 -25.10 -9.94 13.41
C MET A 127 -23.78 -10.59 13.74
N ASP A 128 -22.91 -9.83 14.41
CA ASP A 128 -21.66 -10.35 14.93
C ASP A 128 -21.92 -11.11 16.26
N PRO A 129 -21.37 -12.32 16.43
CA PRO A 129 -21.59 -13.11 17.64
C PRO A 129 -20.81 -12.57 18.83
N VAL A 130 -21.10 -13.07 20.01
CA VAL A 130 -20.33 -12.77 21.23
C VAL A 130 -18.87 -13.16 21.06
N ALA A 131 -17.96 -12.22 21.35
CA ALA A 131 -16.51 -12.38 21.27
C ALA A 131 -15.84 -11.61 22.44
N ALA A 132 -14.52 -11.63 22.50
CA ALA A 132 -13.76 -11.03 23.61
C ALA A 132 -14.06 -9.54 23.85
N ARG A 133 -14.35 -8.78 22.77
CA ARG A 133 -14.70 -7.34 22.82
C ARG A 133 -16.12 -7.05 22.36
N VAL A 134 -16.92 -8.10 22.17
CA VAL A 134 -18.32 -8.04 21.74
C VAL A 134 -19.15 -8.81 22.77
N PRO A 135 -19.56 -8.18 23.89
CA PRO A 135 -20.17 -8.88 25.03
C PRO A 135 -21.60 -9.40 24.79
N ARG A 136 -22.21 -8.98 23.68
CA ARG A 136 -23.55 -9.39 23.22
C ARG A 136 -23.60 -9.44 21.71
N PRO A 137 -24.51 -10.22 21.09
CA PRO A 137 -24.67 -10.17 19.63
C PRO A 137 -24.90 -8.73 19.18
N THR A 138 -24.06 -8.25 18.23
CA THR A 138 -24.01 -6.85 17.82
C THR A 138 -24.25 -6.73 16.33
N ARG A 139 -25.11 -5.80 15.93
CA ARG A 139 -25.41 -5.54 14.51
C ARG A 139 -24.33 -4.63 13.93
N LEU A 140 -23.65 -5.12 12.90
CA LEU A 140 -22.66 -4.37 12.12
C LEU A 140 -23.18 -4.13 10.70
N THR A 141 -22.70 -3.07 10.06
CA THR A 141 -23.05 -2.73 8.67
C THR A 141 -21.81 -2.24 7.95
N ASN A 142 -21.25 -3.02 7.04
CA ASN A 142 -20.30 -2.51 6.07
C ASN A 142 -21.02 -1.66 5.03
N VAL A 143 -20.45 -0.53 4.65
CA VAL A 143 -20.99 0.36 3.62
C VAL A 143 -20.02 0.42 2.46
N TYR A 144 -20.46 0.10 1.26
CA TYR A 144 -19.57 0.16 0.10
C TYR A 144 -20.28 0.54 -1.19
N ALA A 145 -19.50 1.06 -2.13
CA ALA A 145 -19.95 1.44 -3.46
C ALA A 145 -19.11 0.74 -4.53
N ILE A 146 -19.76 0.20 -5.55
CA ILE A 146 -19.13 -0.54 -6.64
C ILE A 146 -19.22 0.29 -7.92
N LEU A 147 -18.07 0.65 -8.49
CA LEU A 147 -17.96 1.18 -9.86
C LEU A 147 -17.63 0.01 -10.79
N ARG A 148 -18.66 -0.51 -11.48
CA ARG A 148 -18.48 -1.68 -12.33
C ARG A 148 -17.60 -1.37 -13.55
N GLY A 149 -16.70 -2.29 -13.85
CA GLY A 149 -15.88 -2.25 -15.04
C GLY A 149 -16.71 -2.32 -16.32
N THR A 150 -16.20 -1.72 -17.39
CA THR A 150 -16.92 -1.59 -18.67
C THR A 150 -16.63 -2.73 -19.63
N ASP A 151 -15.53 -3.45 -19.47
CA ASP A 151 -15.23 -4.61 -20.29
C ASP A 151 -15.94 -5.87 -19.77
N PRO A 152 -16.57 -6.69 -20.61
CA PRO A 152 -17.34 -7.84 -20.16
C PRO A 152 -16.51 -8.95 -19.50
N VAL A 153 -15.20 -9.04 -19.79
CA VAL A 153 -14.26 -10.01 -19.19
C VAL A 153 -13.52 -9.37 -18.02
N GLU A 154 -12.84 -8.25 -18.29
CA GLU A 154 -11.98 -7.55 -17.33
C GLU A 154 -12.75 -7.02 -16.10
N ARG A 155 -14.05 -6.70 -16.23
CA ARG A 155 -14.89 -6.24 -15.10
C ARG A 155 -15.02 -7.25 -13.95
N LYS A 156 -14.58 -8.50 -14.16
CA LYS A 156 -14.52 -9.50 -13.07
C LYS A 156 -13.36 -9.24 -12.13
N ARG A 157 -12.28 -8.63 -12.64
CA ARG A 157 -11.15 -8.19 -11.85
C ARG A 157 -11.57 -7.01 -11.01
N MET A 158 -11.22 -7.03 -9.72
CA MET A 158 -11.69 -6.05 -8.75
C MET A 158 -10.52 -5.51 -7.93
N TYR A 159 -10.56 -4.21 -7.65
CA TYR A 159 -9.63 -3.54 -6.74
C TYR A 159 -10.43 -2.77 -5.69
N LEU A 160 -10.01 -2.85 -4.45
CA LEU A 160 -10.74 -2.33 -3.31
C LEU A 160 -9.89 -1.34 -2.52
N VAL A 161 -10.50 -0.23 -2.08
CA VAL A 161 -9.94 0.69 -1.09
C VAL A 161 -10.85 0.76 0.13
N THR A 162 -10.28 0.74 1.33
CA THR A 162 -11.04 0.75 2.57
C THR A 162 -10.38 1.57 3.68
N GLY A 163 -11.17 1.97 4.67
CA GLY A 163 -10.86 2.37 6.00
C GLY A 163 -12.00 1.95 6.93
N HIS A 164 -11.76 1.88 8.24
CA HIS A 164 -12.83 1.54 9.17
C HIS A 164 -13.50 2.81 9.73
N TYR A 165 -14.82 2.77 9.87
CA TYR A 165 -15.55 3.95 10.30
C TYR A 165 -15.94 3.92 11.78
N ASP A 166 -15.79 2.81 12.46
CA ASP A 166 -15.90 2.75 13.92
C ASP A 166 -14.69 3.45 14.58
N SER A 167 -14.82 3.75 15.86
CA SER A 167 -13.80 4.40 16.67
C SER A 167 -13.97 4.02 18.13
N ARG A 168 -12.90 4.21 18.92
CA ARG A 168 -12.94 3.93 20.35
C ARG A 168 -12.17 4.96 21.17
N ASN A 169 -12.46 5.02 22.45
CA ASN A 169 -11.62 5.65 23.47
C ASN A 169 -10.79 4.57 24.21
N SER A 170 -10.29 4.85 25.42
CA SER A 170 -9.47 3.91 26.19
C SER A 170 -10.22 2.62 26.58
N ASP A 171 -11.53 2.70 26.76
CA ASP A 171 -12.41 1.58 27.04
C ASP A 171 -13.08 1.13 25.75
N VAL A 172 -12.70 -0.06 25.26
CA VAL A 172 -13.20 -0.61 24.00
C VAL A 172 -14.69 -0.90 24.00
N GLU A 173 -15.32 -1.05 25.17
CA GLU A 173 -16.76 -1.30 25.33
C GLU A 173 -17.56 -0.03 25.61
N ASN A 174 -16.92 1.13 25.76
CA ASN A 174 -17.60 2.39 26.07
C ASN A 174 -18.31 2.95 24.83
N THR A 175 -19.64 2.91 24.86
CA THR A 175 -20.51 3.40 23.77
C THR A 175 -20.95 4.85 23.95
N ARG A 176 -20.57 5.54 25.03
CA ARG A 176 -21.18 6.82 25.43
C ARG A 176 -20.23 8.00 25.45
N ASP A 177 -19.01 7.79 25.94
CA ASP A 177 -18.05 8.87 26.02
C ASP A 177 -17.48 9.20 24.62
N ALA A 178 -16.98 10.41 24.48
CA ALA A 178 -16.43 10.88 23.22
C ALA A 178 -15.30 9.95 22.72
N ALA A 179 -15.45 9.48 21.51
CA ALA A 179 -14.47 8.71 20.75
C ALA A 179 -14.36 9.30 19.34
N PRO A 180 -13.69 10.47 19.20
CA PRO A 180 -13.69 11.22 17.93
C PRO A 180 -13.10 10.45 16.77
N GLY A 181 -12.00 9.68 16.97
CA GLY A 181 -11.36 8.85 15.96
C GLY A 181 -11.08 9.62 14.68
N ALA A 182 -10.44 10.80 14.79
CA ALA A 182 -10.22 11.65 13.62
C ALA A 182 -9.14 11.09 12.70
N ASN A 183 -8.07 10.54 13.28
CA ASN A 183 -7.01 9.85 12.57
C ASN A 183 -7.28 8.35 12.50
N ASP A 184 -7.76 7.75 13.57
CA ASP A 184 -8.10 6.34 13.72
C ASP A 184 -9.64 6.15 13.79
N ASP A 185 -10.42 5.92 12.68
CA ASP A 185 -9.89 5.95 11.33
C ASP A 185 -10.84 6.74 10.39
N ALA A 186 -11.32 7.91 10.85
CA ALA A 186 -12.02 8.80 9.92
C ALA A 186 -11.11 9.24 8.75
N SER A 187 -9.77 9.21 8.96
CA SER A 187 -8.80 9.58 7.93
C SER A 187 -8.81 8.58 6.77
N GLY A 188 -8.85 7.27 7.03
CA GLY A 188 -8.92 6.24 5.98
C GLY A 188 -10.28 6.19 5.30
N VAL A 189 -11.38 6.38 6.05
CA VAL A 189 -12.72 6.51 5.46
C VAL A 189 -12.77 7.69 4.48
N ALA A 190 -12.18 8.83 4.83
CA ALA A 190 -12.12 10.00 3.94
C ALA A 190 -11.31 9.71 2.66
N VAL A 191 -10.26 8.87 2.73
CA VAL A 191 -9.55 8.38 1.53
C VAL A 191 -10.48 7.58 0.63
N SER A 192 -11.25 6.64 1.20
CA SER A 192 -12.19 5.81 0.44
C SER A 192 -13.29 6.66 -0.23
N LEU A 193 -13.92 7.58 0.51
CA LEU A 193 -14.94 8.50 0.00
C LEU A 193 -14.40 9.37 -1.14
N GLU A 194 -13.22 9.97 -0.95
CA GLU A 194 -12.63 10.87 -1.96
C GLU A 194 -12.18 10.12 -3.22
N CYS A 195 -11.70 8.86 -3.08
CA CYS A 195 -11.44 7.98 -4.22
C CYS A 195 -12.73 7.68 -4.99
N ALA A 196 -13.83 7.35 -4.31
CA ALA A 196 -15.14 7.11 -4.94
C ALA A 196 -15.59 8.33 -5.73
N ARG A 197 -15.56 9.51 -5.10
CA ARG A 197 -16.00 10.77 -5.71
C ARG A 197 -15.25 11.12 -6.99
N VAL A 198 -13.92 10.90 -7.00
CA VAL A 198 -13.07 11.28 -8.12
C VAL A 198 -13.09 10.23 -9.23
N LEU A 199 -12.99 8.94 -8.86
CA LEU A 199 -12.87 7.86 -9.84
C LEU A 199 -14.20 7.46 -10.47
N SER A 200 -15.35 7.71 -9.81
CA SER A 200 -16.68 7.47 -10.39
C SER A 200 -16.96 8.26 -11.68
N ARG A 201 -16.20 9.33 -11.93
CA ARG A 201 -16.28 10.13 -13.17
C ARG A 201 -15.48 9.54 -14.33
N LEU A 202 -14.77 8.44 -14.09
CA LEU A 202 -13.96 7.74 -15.08
C LEU A 202 -14.60 6.38 -15.41
N LYS A 203 -14.14 5.78 -16.49
CA LYS A 203 -14.50 4.41 -16.88
C LYS A 203 -13.25 3.58 -16.92
N PHE A 204 -13.31 2.36 -16.38
CA PHE A 204 -12.22 1.41 -16.32
C PHE A 204 -12.66 0.06 -16.89
N PRO A 205 -11.78 -0.73 -17.51
CA PRO A 205 -12.08 -2.13 -17.85
C PRO A 205 -12.46 -2.96 -16.62
N ALA A 206 -11.66 -2.89 -15.54
CA ALA A 206 -11.89 -3.60 -14.29
C ALA A 206 -12.81 -2.83 -13.32
N THR A 207 -13.31 -3.49 -12.29
CA THR A 207 -14.23 -2.96 -11.28
C THR A 207 -13.45 -2.36 -10.10
N LEU A 208 -13.95 -1.23 -9.57
CA LEU A 208 -13.45 -0.62 -8.34
C LEU A 208 -14.49 -0.72 -7.22
N VAL A 209 -14.04 -0.97 -6.00
CA VAL A 209 -14.89 -1.05 -4.81
C VAL A 209 -14.36 -0.08 -3.75
N PHE A 210 -15.20 0.81 -3.26
CA PHE A 210 -14.90 1.81 -2.25
C PHE A 210 -15.65 1.44 -0.97
N VAL A 211 -14.95 1.23 0.13
CA VAL A 211 -15.50 0.59 1.32
C VAL A 211 -15.26 1.44 2.57
N ALA A 212 -16.21 1.41 3.49
CA ALA A 212 -16.05 1.75 4.88
C ALA A 212 -16.49 0.53 5.70
N VAL A 213 -15.55 -0.14 6.37
CA VAL A 213 -15.83 -1.32 7.16
C VAL A 213 -16.20 -0.97 8.59
N ALA A 214 -16.94 -1.85 9.25
CA ALA A 214 -17.36 -1.73 10.65
C ALA A 214 -16.54 -2.64 11.56
N GLY A 215 -16.43 -2.32 12.84
CA GLY A 215 -15.99 -3.28 13.87
C GLY A 215 -14.51 -3.68 13.78
N GLU A 216 -13.64 -2.83 13.29
CA GLU A 216 -12.20 -3.04 13.35
C GLU A 216 -11.73 -3.14 14.78
N GLU A 217 -12.14 -2.17 15.60
CA GLU A 217 -11.71 -1.96 16.97
C GLU A 217 -12.13 -3.09 17.92
N GLN A 218 -13.18 -3.83 17.61
CA GLN A 218 -13.61 -4.99 18.37
C GLN A 218 -12.88 -6.27 17.95
N GLY A 219 -12.36 -6.35 16.72
CA GLY A 219 -11.63 -7.53 16.30
C GLY A 219 -11.63 -7.78 14.80
N LEU A 220 -11.66 -6.75 13.96
CA LEU A 220 -11.71 -6.85 12.50
C LEU A 220 -13.01 -7.49 11.98
N ASP A 221 -14.12 -7.30 12.67
CA ASP A 221 -15.33 -8.10 12.46
C ASP A 221 -15.95 -7.81 11.09
N GLY A 222 -16.04 -6.54 10.69
CA GLY A 222 -16.56 -6.14 9.39
C GLY A 222 -15.69 -6.57 8.23
N SER A 223 -14.38 -6.41 8.33
CA SER A 223 -13.47 -6.84 7.27
C SER A 223 -13.39 -8.35 7.13
N ARG A 224 -13.46 -9.11 8.25
CA ARG A 224 -13.56 -10.59 8.19
C ARG A 224 -14.83 -11.03 7.47
N HIS A 225 -15.96 -10.39 7.80
CA HIS A 225 -17.24 -10.68 7.15
C HIS A 225 -17.15 -10.36 5.64
N LEU A 226 -16.66 -9.18 5.27
CA LEU A 226 -16.57 -8.76 3.87
C LEU A 226 -15.59 -9.62 3.06
N ALA A 227 -14.43 -9.96 3.63
CA ALA A 227 -13.45 -10.82 2.97
C ALA A 227 -14.01 -12.24 2.73
N LYS A 228 -14.76 -12.78 3.71
CA LYS A 228 -15.46 -14.06 3.57
C LYS A 228 -16.56 -13.98 2.52
N LEU A 229 -17.38 -12.92 2.52
CA LEU A 229 -18.41 -12.66 1.51
C LEU A 229 -17.80 -12.61 0.11
N ALA A 230 -16.68 -11.87 -0.05
CA ALA A 230 -15.97 -11.77 -1.32
C ALA A 230 -15.48 -13.14 -1.82
N GLN A 231 -14.97 -13.99 -0.93
CA GLN A 231 -14.57 -15.35 -1.26
C GLN A 231 -15.78 -16.21 -1.65
N ASP A 232 -16.87 -16.17 -0.88
CA ASP A 232 -18.08 -16.97 -1.11
C ASP A 232 -18.79 -16.58 -2.41
N GLU A 233 -18.79 -15.30 -2.76
CA GLU A 233 -19.34 -14.77 -4.02
C GLU A 233 -18.38 -14.90 -5.21
N GLY A 234 -17.16 -15.38 -5.00
CA GLY A 234 -16.15 -15.59 -6.04
C GLY A 234 -15.62 -14.28 -6.64
N TRP A 235 -15.43 -13.24 -5.84
CA TRP A 235 -14.83 -12.00 -6.30
C TRP A 235 -13.39 -12.24 -6.75
N GLN A 236 -13.05 -11.77 -7.94
CA GLN A 236 -11.66 -11.77 -8.43
C GLN A 236 -10.94 -10.51 -7.91
N LEU A 237 -10.72 -10.48 -6.59
CA LEU A 237 -10.15 -9.33 -5.90
C LEU A 237 -8.63 -9.39 -5.97
N GLU A 238 -8.04 -8.62 -6.89
CA GLU A 238 -6.60 -8.60 -7.18
C GLU A 238 -5.82 -7.63 -6.29
N GLY A 239 -6.49 -6.71 -5.60
CA GLY A 239 -5.80 -5.79 -4.68
C GLY A 239 -6.74 -5.09 -3.70
N VAL A 240 -6.33 -5.07 -2.43
CA VAL A 240 -7.00 -4.36 -1.34
C VAL A 240 -6.04 -3.32 -0.75
N LEU A 241 -6.45 -2.07 -0.76
CA LEU A 241 -5.72 -0.93 -0.22
C LEU A 241 -6.40 -0.48 1.07
N ASN A 242 -5.95 -0.99 2.21
CA ASN A 242 -6.46 -0.58 3.51
C ASN A 242 -5.73 0.66 4.00
N ASN A 243 -6.47 1.71 4.33
CA ASN A 243 -5.95 2.95 4.89
C ASN A 243 -6.42 3.02 6.35
N ASP A 244 -5.47 3.10 7.28
CA ASP A 244 -5.76 3.11 8.69
C ASP A 244 -4.66 3.88 9.42
N ILE A 245 -5.04 4.98 10.07
CA ILE A 245 -4.17 6.00 10.66
C ILE A 245 -3.31 6.68 9.57
N VAL A 246 -3.96 7.43 8.68
CA VAL A 246 -3.32 8.15 7.58
C VAL A 246 -3.46 9.67 7.70
N GLY A 247 -3.63 10.18 8.93
CA GLY A 247 -3.86 11.60 9.22
C GLY A 247 -2.62 12.47 9.17
N GLY A 248 -1.41 11.91 9.33
CA GLY A 248 -0.17 12.69 9.31
C GLY A 248 -0.03 13.63 10.51
N ASP A 249 -0.11 13.09 11.71
CA ASP A 249 -0.16 13.82 12.99
C ASP A 249 0.54 15.19 13.00
N THR A 250 -0.14 16.21 13.53
CA THR A 250 0.32 17.60 13.59
C THR A 250 0.62 18.09 15.01
N THR A 251 0.93 17.15 15.93
CA THR A 251 1.24 17.53 17.32
C THR A 251 2.34 18.59 17.35
N PRO A 252 2.09 19.76 18.00
CA PRO A 252 3.09 20.80 18.12
C PRO A 252 4.37 20.29 18.79
N GLY A 253 5.52 20.55 18.16
CA GLY A 253 6.83 20.13 18.66
C GLY A 253 7.27 18.73 18.23
N ASP A 254 6.42 17.91 17.58
CA ASP A 254 6.86 16.67 16.95
C ASP A 254 7.61 16.96 15.64
N THR A 255 8.93 16.83 15.69
CA THR A 255 9.83 17.03 14.54
C THR A 255 10.19 15.71 13.84
N LEU A 256 9.68 14.58 14.33
CA LEU A 256 10.01 13.24 13.83
C LEU A 256 8.98 12.69 12.84
N GLN A 257 7.82 13.36 12.71
CA GLN A 257 6.81 13.00 11.72
C GLN A 257 7.31 13.32 10.29
N ASN A 258 7.25 12.33 9.41
CA ASN A 258 7.62 12.52 8.01
C ASN A 258 6.39 12.56 7.11
N LYS A 259 6.03 13.75 6.65
CA LYS A 259 4.86 13.99 5.79
C LYS A 259 5.14 13.85 4.29
N SER A 260 6.37 13.48 3.90
CA SER A 260 6.70 13.20 2.50
C SER A 260 6.46 11.75 2.10
N THR A 261 6.11 10.90 3.06
CA THR A 261 5.91 9.47 2.81
C THR A 261 4.73 8.89 3.58
N VAL A 262 4.21 7.78 3.08
CA VAL A 262 3.29 6.88 3.78
C VAL A 262 3.89 5.49 3.81
N ARG A 263 3.78 4.79 4.94
CA ARG A 263 4.21 3.39 5.06
C ARG A 263 3.20 2.48 4.39
N VAL A 264 3.69 1.48 3.65
CA VAL A 264 2.89 0.44 3.02
C VAL A 264 3.36 -0.91 3.52
N PHE A 265 2.57 -1.54 4.37
CA PHE A 265 2.83 -2.88 4.90
C PHE A 265 2.24 -3.94 3.98
N SER A 266 2.91 -5.08 3.86
CA SER A 266 2.46 -6.20 3.04
C SER A 266 2.95 -7.53 3.63
N GLU A 267 2.13 -8.57 3.59
CA GLU A 267 2.57 -9.91 4.00
C GLU A 267 3.61 -10.48 3.03
N GLY A 268 4.55 -11.27 3.54
CA GLY A 268 5.57 -11.93 2.72
C GLY A 268 5.18 -13.34 2.30
N ILE A 269 4.69 -14.10 3.25
CA ILE A 269 4.20 -15.46 3.03
C ILE A 269 2.68 -15.43 3.10
N PRO A 270 1.96 -15.88 2.06
CA PRO A 270 0.51 -15.90 2.08
C PRO A 270 -0.05 -16.70 3.28
N ALA A 271 -0.99 -16.12 4.00
CA ALA A 271 -1.63 -16.77 5.15
C ALA A 271 -2.30 -18.10 4.78
N THR A 272 -2.68 -18.28 3.52
CA THR A 272 -3.31 -19.48 2.96
C THR A 272 -2.33 -20.49 2.37
N ALA A 273 -1.00 -20.25 2.48
CA ALA A 273 0.00 -21.12 1.89
C ALA A 273 -0.04 -22.53 2.48
N THR A 274 -0.16 -23.52 1.61
CA THR A 274 -0.09 -24.94 2.00
C THR A 274 1.33 -25.35 2.46
N PRO A 275 1.50 -26.42 3.22
CA PRO A 275 2.83 -26.91 3.60
C PRO A 275 3.77 -27.17 2.41
N HIS A 276 3.23 -27.56 1.24
CA HIS A 276 4.02 -27.72 0.02
C HIS A 276 4.48 -26.33 -0.51
N GLN A 277 3.57 -25.35 -0.58
CA GLN A 277 3.91 -24.00 -1.02
C GLN A 277 4.92 -23.34 -0.08
N LEU A 278 4.79 -23.51 1.24
CA LEU A 278 5.78 -23.01 2.21
C LEU A 278 7.18 -23.55 1.92
N ARG A 279 7.31 -24.86 1.71
CA ARG A 279 8.60 -25.47 1.35
C ARG A 279 9.14 -24.92 0.02
N MET A 280 8.27 -24.70 -0.98
CA MET A 280 8.71 -24.14 -2.26
C MET A 280 9.16 -22.68 -2.11
N ILE A 281 8.45 -21.88 -1.33
CA ILE A 281 8.83 -20.50 -1.02
C ILE A 281 10.23 -20.45 -0.38
N GLU A 282 10.48 -21.30 0.62
CA GLU A 282 11.77 -21.41 1.30
C GLU A 282 12.90 -21.87 0.34
N LEU A 283 12.65 -22.89 -0.48
CA LEU A 283 13.64 -23.42 -1.42
C LEU A 283 14.00 -22.43 -2.54
N LEU A 284 13.08 -21.55 -2.91
CA LEU A 284 13.26 -20.57 -4.00
C LEU A 284 13.65 -19.18 -3.52
N GLY A 285 13.69 -18.95 -2.19
CA GLY A 285 13.92 -17.63 -1.62
C GLY A 285 12.79 -16.63 -1.89
N GLY A 286 11.54 -17.15 -1.97
CA GLY A 286 10.35 -16.41 -2.37
C GLY A 286 9.60 -15.74 -1.21
N GLU A 287 10.20 -15.57 -0.02
CA GLU A 287 9.54 -15.02 1.17
C GLU A 287 9.09 -13.56 1.01
N ASN A 288 9.58 -12.91 -0.03
CA ASN A 288 9.24 -11.53 -0.37
C ASN A 288 8.51 -11.38 -1.72
N ASP A 289 7.88 -12.46 -2.22
CA ASP A 289 7.28 -12.51 -3.55
C ASP A 289 5.80 -12.93 -3.54
N SER A 290 5.12 -12.67 -2.41
CA SER A 290 3.67 -12.87 -2.30
C SER A 290 2.89 -11.89 -3.20
N PRO A 291 1.64 -12.18 -3.54
CA PRO A 291 0.77 -11.24 -4.25
C PRO A 291 0.65 -9.88 -3.55
N SER A 292 0.64 -9.84 -2.21
CA SER A 292 0.63 -8.59 -1.44
C SER A 292 1.94 -7.79 -1.59
N ARG A 293 3.10 -8.46 -1.72
CA ARG A 293 4.37 -7.80 -2.03
C ARG A 293 4.38 -7.21 -3.43
N GLU A 294 3.83 -7.93 -4.41
CA GLU A 294 3.73 -7.42 -5.78
C GLU A 294 2.77 -6.22 -5.87
N LEU A 295 1.65 -6.26 -5.14
CA LEU A 295 0.78 -5.09 -4.98
C LEU A 295 1.54 -3.90 -4.36
N ALA A 296 2.33 -4.12 -3.31
CA ALA A 296 3.14 -3.08 -2.69
C ALA A 296 4.20 -2.51 -3.67
N ARG A 297 4.88 -3.34 -4.46
CA ARG A 297 5.80 -2.91 -5.53
C ARG A 297 5.10 -2.11 -6.62
N ALA A 298 3.89 -2.53 -7.03
CA ALA A 298 3.08 -1.79 -7.98
C ALA A 298 2.71 -0.40 -7.45
N ILE A 299 2.35 -0.28 -6.16
CA ILE A 299 2.10 1.01 -5.50
C ILE A 299 3.35 1.90 -5.54
N ALA A 300 4.54 1.34 -5.29
CA ALA A 300 5.79 2.08 -5.41
C ALA A 300 6.06 2.53 -6.85
N GLY A 301 5.80 1.66 -7.83
CA GLY A 301 5.87 1.98 -9.26
C GLY A 301 4.93 3.13 -9.64
N VAL A 302 3.68 3.09 -9.19
CA VAL A 302 2.70 4.18 -9.36
C VAL A 302 3.19 5.46 -8.67
N GLY A 303 3.77 5.35 -7.47
CA GLY A 303 4.40 6.47 -6.78
C GLY A 303 5.48 7.16 -7.63
N ARG A 304 6.32 6.39 -8.31
CA ARG A 304 7.34 6.90 -9.25
C ARG A 304 6.71 7.54 -10.50
N SER A 305 5.69 6.91 -11.07
CA SER A 305 4.99 7.39 -12.28
C SER A 305 4.28 8.72 -12.08
N TYR A 306 3.61 8.88 -10.94
CA TYR A 306 2.75 10.03 -10.65
C TYR A 306 3.34 11.03 -9.65
N GLY A 307 4.58 10.86 -9.19
CA GLY A 307 5.21 11.60 -8.08
C GLY A 307 4.84 13.09 -7.96
N PRO A 308 5.02 13.94 -9.01
CA PRO A 308 4.62 15.35 -8.95
C PRO A 308 3.12 15.56 -8.72
N ALA A 309 2.25 14.72 -9.33
CA ALA A 309 0.80 14.81 -9.19
C ALA A 309 0.32 14.39 -7.79
N LEU A 310 1.04 13.50 -7.10
CA LEU A 310 0.73 13.06 -5.74
C LEU A 310 0.94 14.18 -4.73
N SER A 311 1.98 14.99 -4.91
CA SER A 311 2.33 16.09 -4.00
C SER A 311 1.31 17.26 -4.01
N GLY A 312 0.45 17.32 -5.03
CA GLY A 312 -0.51 18.42 -5.20
C GLY A 312 0.19 19.71 -5.67
N GLN A 313 -0.20 20.87 -5.11
CA GLN A 313 0.50 22.14 -5.36
C GLN A 313 1.83 22.14 -4.57
N ALA A 314 2.83 21.45 -5.12
CA ALA A 314 4.16 21.43 -4.51
C ALA A 314 4.87 22.76 -4.78
N THR A 315 5.39 23.39 -3.74
CA THR A 315 6.42 24.42 -3.89
C THR A 315 7.75 23.73 -4.24
N ALA A 316 8.69 24.45 -4.83
CA ALA A 316 10.01 23.92 -5.19
C ALA A 316 10.80 23.33 -3.99
N GLN A 317 10.34 23.55 -2.76
CA GLN A 317 10.94 23.09 -1.52
C GLN A 317 10.23 21.86 -0.89
N THR A 318 9.10 21.41 -1.46
CA THR A 318 8.36 20.25 -0.91
C THR A 318 8.95 18.96 -1.49
N ALA A 319 9.45 18.08 -0.63
CA ALA A 319 9.88 16.74 -1.04
C ALA A 319 8.74 15.99 -1.75
N PRO A 320 9.00 15.27 -2.85
CA PRO A 320 7.99 14.47 -3.52
C PRO A 320 7.35 13.45 -2.58
N PHE A 321 6.02 13.32 -2.63
CA PHE A 321 5.32 12.33 -1.83
C PHE A 321 5.51 10.93 -2.45
N HIS A 322 5.86 9.95 -1.61
CA HIS A 322 6.14 8.58 -2.05
C HIS A 322 5.73 7.54 -1.00
N PRO A 323 5.40 6.30 -1.39
CA PRO A 323 5.24 5.20 -0.44
C PRO A 323 6.61 4.69 0.04
N THR A 324 6.67 4.29 1.31
CA THR A 324 7.78 3.51 1.88
C THR A 324 7.31 2.10 2.12
N LEU A 325 7.87 1.14 1.40
CA LEU A 325 7.50 -0.27 1.52
C LEU A 325 8.08 -0.86 2.80
N LEU A 326 7.24 -1.48 3.61
CA LEU A 326 7.64 -2.23 4.78
C LEU A 326 7.31 -3.71 4.56
N PHE A 327 8.36 -4.52 4.42
CA PHE A 327 8.24 -5.95 4.20
C PHE A 327 7.93 -6.68 5.49
N ARG A 328 6.78 -6.34 6.05
CA ARG A 328 6.15 -6.90 7.24
C ARG A 328 4.64 -6.84 7.04
N GLN A 329 3.91 -7.83 7.50
CA GLN A 329 2.45 -7.87 7.34
C GLN A 329 1.79 -6.63 7.93
N ASP A 330 2.15 -6.23 9.17
CA ASP A 330 1.66 -5.03 9.84
C ASP A 330 2.72 -4.51 10.84
N ARG A 331 2.38 -3.50 11.61
CA ARG A 331 3.12 -3.01 12.77
C ARG A 331 3.43 -4.16 13.73
N TYR A 332 4.47 -3.99 14.53
CA TYR A 332 4.99 -5.07 15.38
C TYR A 332 3.91 -5.64 16.31
N LEU A 333 3.53 -6.91 16.10
CA LEU A 333 2.49 -7.65 16.83
C LEU A 333 1.11 -6.96 16.86
N ARG A 334 0.78 -6.20 15.80
CA ARG A 334 -0.53 -5.59 15.59
C ARG A 334 -1.11 -6.08 14.27
N GLY A 335 -2.36 -5.74 14.01
CA GLY A 335 -3.09 -6.08 12.78
C GLY A 335 -3.91 -4.90 12.27
N GLY A 336 -4.70 -5.15 11.25
CA GLY A 336 -5.67 -4.25 10.63
C GLY A 336 -6.47 -4.98 9.57
N ASP A 337 -7.45 -4.31 8.98
CA ASP A 337 -8.45 -4.91 8.08
C ASP A 337 -7.89 -5.66 6.87
N HIS A 338 -6.73 -5.24 6.33
CA HIS A 338 -6.05 -5.95 5.24
C HIS A 338 -5.74 -7.41 5.58
N SER A 339 -5.46 -7.70 6.86
CA SER A 339 -5.15 -9.08 7.29
C SER A 339 -6.33 -10.03 7.16
N SER A 340 -7.56 -9.52 7.25
CA SER A 340 -8.78 -10.29 6.99
C SER A 340 -8.85 -10.78 5.54
N PHE A 341 -8.46 -9.94 4.60
CA PHE A 341 -8.38 -10.28 3.18
C PHE A 341 -7.21 -11.22 2.88
N ASN A 342 -6.04 -11.00 3.49
CA ASN A 342 -4.90 -11.94 3.39
C ASN A 342 -5.28 -13.33 3.89
N ALA A 343 -6.07 -13.44 4.97
CA ALA A 343 -6.55 -14.73 5.50
C ALA A 343 -7.48 -15.47 4.53
N GLN A 344 -8.08 -14.79 3.57
CA GLN A 344 -8.87 -15.38 2.48
C GLN A 344 -8.06 -15.56 1.18
N GLY A 345 -6.77 -15.25 1.17
CA GLY A 345 -5.87 -15.42 0.03
C GLY A 345 -5.87 -14.24 -0.95
N PHE A 346 -6.51 -13.12 -0.62
CA PHE A 346 -6.47 -11.90 -1.44
C PHE A 346 -5.21 -11.09 -1.18
N ALA A 347 -4.64 -10.48 -2.22
CA ALA A 347 -3.57 -9.51 -2.09
C ALA A 347 -4.08 -8.26 -1.36
N ALA A 348 -3.49 -7.95 -0.21
CA ALA A 348 -3.90 -6.80 0.58
C ALA A 348 -2.73 -6.13 1.28
N VAL A 349 -2.77 -4.80 1.34
CA VAL A 349 -1.74 -3.96 1.97
C VAL A 349 -2.38 -2.96 2.92
N ARG A 350 -1.59 -2.48 3.91
CA ARG A 350 -1.99 -1.40 4.81
C ARG A 350 -1.17 -0.15 4.56
N PHE A 351 -1.85 0.97 4.38
CA PHE A 351 -1.28 2.31 4.44
C PHE A 351 -1.41 2.85 5.86
N THR A 352 -0.34 3.45 6.39
CA THR A 352 -0.39 4.18 7.66
C THR A 352 0.68 5.28 7.68
N GLU A 353 0.45 6.34 8.42
CA GLU A 353 1.39 7.47 8.53
C GLU A 353 2.75 7.03 9.06
N TRP A 354 3.77 7.88 8.88
CA TRP A 354 5.14 7.54 9.25
C TRP A 354 5.30 7.25 10.75
N ARG A 355 4.62 8.04 11.59
CA ARG A 355 4.72 7.94 13.04
C ARG A 355 3.37 8.16 13.70
N GLU A 356 2.84 7.13 14.35
CA GLU A 356 1.60 7.16 15.12
C GLU A 356 1.83 7.89 16.46
N ASN A 357 0.81 8.62 16.93
CA ASN A 357 0.82 9.29 18.22
C ASN A 357 -0.10 8.59 19.23
N PHE A 358 0.50 7.89 20.19
CA PHE A 358 -0.25 7.09 21.19
C PHE A 358 -0.87 7.93 22.33
N HIS A 359 -0.64 9.25 22.38
CA HIS A 359 -1.43 10.14 23.21
C HIS A 359 -2.79 10.47 22.57
N HIS A 360 -2.92 10.24 21.27
CA HIS A 360 -4.16 10.47 20.53
C HIS A 360 -4.92 9.16 20.33
N GLN A 361 -4.27 8.15 19.77
CA GLN A 361 -4.88 6.88 19.40
C GLN A 361 -5.45 6.17 20.64
N HIS A 362 -6.72 5.75 20.55
CA HIS A 362 -7.45 5.00 21.58
C HIS A 362 -7.47 5.68 22.96
N GLN A 363 -7.47 6.99 23.04
CA GLN A 363 -7.43 7.75 24.28
C GLN A 363 -8.75 8.47 24.55
N ASN A 364 -9.14 8.52 25.84
CA ASN A 364 -10.17 9.44 26.29
C ASN A 364 -9.75 10.88 26.01
N VAL A 365 -10.69 11.72 25.57
CA VAL A 365 -10.43 13.15 25.36
C VAL A 365 -10.23 13.83 26.70
N ARG A 366 -8.99 14.27 26.99
CA ARG A 366 -8.63 14.94 28.25
C ARG A 366 -7.35 15.76 28.09
N VAL A 367 -7.15 16.69 29.00
CA VAL A 367 -5.84 17.33 29.20
C VAL A 367 -5.28 16.84 30.51
N GLU A 368 -4.07 16.31 30.48
CA GLU A 368 -3.37 15.76 31.65
C GLU A 368 -1.92 16.23 31.62
N ASN A 369 -1.46 16.87 32.71
CA ASN A 369 -0.11 17.45 32.80
C ASN A 369 0.28 18.36 31.61
N GLY A 370 -0.68 19.11 31.10
CA GLY A 370 -0.48 20.00 29.93
C GLY A 370 -0.45 19.30 28.57
N ILE A 371 -0.60 17.98 28.53
CA ILE A 371 -0.66 17.17 27.29
C ILE A 371 -2.14 16.94 26.94
N GLN A 372 -2.49 17.20 25.69
CA GLN A 372 -3.81 16.85 25.16
C GLN A 372 -3.80 15.38 24.73
N TYR A 373 -4.76 14.62 25.26
CA TYR A 373 -5.06 13.25 24.85
C TYR A 373 -6.36 13.23 24.03
N GLY A 374 -6.51 12.17 23.22
CA GLY A 374 -7.68 11.95 22.37
C GLY A 374 -7.42 12.27 20.90
N ASP A 375 -8.07 11.49 20.02
CA ASP A 375 -7.90 11.56 18.57
C ASP A 375 -8.79 12.65 17.96
N LEU A 376 -8.29 13.88 17.96
CA LEU A 376 -9.02 15.09 17.58
C LEU A 376 -8.66 15.56 16.17
N LEU A 377 -9.63 16.13 15.45
CA LEU A 377 -9.48 16.67 14.10
C LEU A 377 -8.30 17.64 13.97
N ARG A 378 -8.03 18.47 14.98
CA ARG A 378 -6.93 19.45 14.93
C ARG A 378 -5.54 18.84 14.81
N PHE A 379 -5.39 17.55 15.05
CA PHE A 379 -4.13 16.81 14.90
C PHE A 379 -3.99 16.12 13.54
N VAL A 380 -4.98 16.22 12.68
CA VAL A 380 -4.97 15.66 11.33
C VAL A 380 -4.50 16.71 10.32
N ASP A 381 -3.51 16.34 9.50
CA ASP A 381 -3.09 17.10 8.32
C ASP A 381 -3.87 16.65 7.09
N THR A 382 -4.96 17.31 6.80
CA THR A 382 -5.83 16.93 5.67
C THR A 382 -5.15 17.08 4.30
N ARG A 383 -4.07 17.87 4.21
CA ARG A 383 -3.23 17.92 3.00
C ARG A 383 -2.38 16.65 2.85
N TYR A 384 -1.95 16.07 3.97
CA TYR A 384 -1.26 14.78 3.96
C TYR A 384 -2.25 13.67 3.57
N VAL A 385 -3.45 13.61 4.17
CA VAL A 385 -4.51 12.67 3.79
C VAL A 385 -4.82 12.78 2.29
N ALA A 386 -4.88 14.00 1.73
CA ALA A 386 -5.09 14.20 0.31
C ALA A 386 -3.96 13.63 -0.57
N ARG A 387 -2.70 13.61 -0.09
CA ARG A 387 -1.59 12.95 -0.80
C ARG A 387 -1.74 11.42 -0.78
N VAL A 388 -2.15 10.86 0.37
CA VAL A 388 -2.47 9.43 0.49
C VAL A 388 -3.64 9.07 -0.43
N ALA A 389 -4.70 9.87 -0.45
CA ALA A 389 -5.84 9.67 -1.35
C ALA A 389 -5.44 9.72 -2.84
N ARG A 390 -4.52 10.63 -3.23
CA ARG A 390 -3.99 10.65 -4.60
C ARG A 390 -3.21 9.39 -4.95
N LEU A 391 -2.38 8.87 -4.05
CA LEU A 391 -1.64 7.63 -4.27
C LEU A 391 -2.60 6.44 -4.40
N ASN A 392 -3.61 6.33 -3.52
CA ASN A 392 -4.64 5.30 -3.61
C ASN A 392 -5.43 5.40 -4.93
N ALA A 393 -5.92 6.59 -5.29
CA ALA A 393 -6.67 6.81 -6.52
C ALA A 393 -5.82 6.53 -7.78
N ALA A 394 -4.54 6.93 -7.79
CA ALA A 394 -3.61 6.63 -8.87
C ALA A 394 -3.39 5.13 -9.02
N THR A 395 -3.21 4.41 -7.91
CA THR A 395 -3.02 2.95 -7.89
C THR A 395 -4.25 2.23 -8.42
N LEU A 396 -5.43 2.52 -7.84
CA LEU A 396 -6.71 1.94 -8.28
C LEU A 396 -6.94 2.16 -9.77
N ALA A 397 -6.80 3.42 -10.23
CA ALA A 397 -7.05 3.78 -11.62
C ALA A 397 -6.05 3.14 -12.60
N THR A 398 -4.77 3.04 -12.21
CA THR A 398 -3.74 2.40 -13.04
C THR A 398 -3.99 0.91 -13.17
N LEU A 399 -4.18 0.21 -12.05
CA LEU A 399 -4.41 -1.24 -12.04
C LEU A 399 -5.74 -1.62 -12.72
N ALA A 400 -6.79 -0.83 -12.51
CA ALA A 400 -8.08 -1.07 -13.17
C ALA A 400 -8.07 -0.74 -14.67
N SER A 401 -7.10 0.05 -15.16
CA SER A 401 -6.91 0.34 -16.59
C SER A 401 -5.98 -0.65 -17.27
N ALA A 402 -5.08 -1.29 -16.53
CA ALA A 402 -4.12 -2.25 -17.05
C ALA A 402 -4.78 -3.55 -17.53
N PRO A 403 -4.16 -4.32 -18.42
CA PRO A 403 -4.61 -5.68 -18.73
C PRO A 403 -4.55 -6.59 -17.51
N GLY A 404 -5.24 -7.73 -17.56
CA GLY A 404 -5.09 -8.79 -16.55
C GLY A 404 -3.65 -9.32 -16.47
N GLU A 405 -3.36 -9.99 -15.37
CA GLU A 405 -2.04 -10.64 -15.14
C GLU A 405 -1.81 -11.79 -16.12
N PRO A 406 -0.55 -12.03 -16.57
CA PRO A 406 -0.20 -13.24 -17.30
C PRO A 406 -0.58 -14.48 -16.48
N GLN A 407 -1.08 -15.50 -17.16
CA GLN A 407 -1.51 -16.74 -16.53
C GLN A 407 -0.45 -17.83 -16.67
N GLN A 408 -0.42 -18.78 -15.73
CA GLN A 408 0.47 -19.95 -15.77
C GLN A 408 1.94 -19.58 -16.06
N VAL A 409 2.43 -18.56 -15.37
CA VAL A 409 3.82 -18.10 -15.51
C VAL A 409 4.75 -19.16 -14.91
N GLN A 410 5.69 -19.66 -15.72
CA GLN A 410 6.58 -20.76 -15.37
C GLN A 410 8.03 -20.44 -15.72
N VAL A 411 8.95 -20.94 -14.93
CA VAL A 411 10.37 -21.03 -15.25
C VAL A 411 10.73 -22.49 -15.52
N LEU A 412 11.30 -22.76 -16.71
CA LEU A 412 11.66 -24.12 -17.10
C LEU A 412 12.96 -24.53 -16.40
N VAL A 413 12.93 -25.72 -15.73
CA VAL A 413 14.05 -26.23 -14.93
C VAL A 413 14.55 -27.59 -15.42
N LYS A 414 14.16 -27.99 -16.64
CA LYS A 414 14.59 -29.28 -17.23
C LYS A 414 16.09 -29.28 -17.50
N ASP A 415 16.59 -28.20 -18.09
CA ASP A 415 17.99 -28.06 -18.49
C ASP A 415 18.77 -27.27 -17.43
N VAL A 416 19.96 -27.79 -17.10
CA VAL A 416 20.87 -27.15 -16.16
C VAL A 416 21.86 -26.30 -16.96
N ASP A 417 21.54 -25.01 -17.12
CA ASP A 417 22.39 -24.05 -17.81
C ASP A 417 22.37 -22.68 -17.12
N ASN A 418 23.14 -21.74 -17.66
CA ASN A 418 23.20 -20.36 -17.13
C ASN A 418 22.19 -19.38 -17.80
N SER A 419 21.25 -19.93 -18.58
CA SER A 419 20.15 -19.17 -19.16
C SER A 419 18.86 -19.46 -18.40
N THR A 420 17.85 -18.63 -18.59
CA THR A 420 16.53 -18.86 -18.03
C THR A 420 15.49 -18.79 -19.13
N GLU A 421 14.71 -19.82 -19.26
CA GLU A 421 13.54 -19.86 -20.13
C GLU A 421 12.28 -19.72 -19.30
N LEU A 422 11.44 -18.77 -19.70
CA LEU A 422 10.16 -18.43 -19.08
C LEU A 422 9.04 -18.65 -20.09
N THR A 423 7.92 -19.17 -19.60
CA THR A 423 6.69 -19.32 -20.40
C THR A 423 5.48 -18.81 -19.61
N TRP A 424 4.45 -18.35 -20.34
CA TRP A 424 3.20 -17.90 -19.74
C TRP A 424 2.06 -17.97 -20.73
N GLN A 425 0.85 -17.71 -20.28
CA GLN A 425 -0.33 -17.56 -21.13
C GLN A 425 -0.87 -16.14 -21.05
N ALA A 426 -1.51 -15.69 -22.12
CA ALA A 426 -2.21 -14.42 -22.14
C ALA A 426 -3.36 -14.42 -21.12
N PRO A 427 -3.63 -13.29 -20.44
CA PRO A 427 -4.81 -13.21 -19.59
C PRO A 427 -6.10 -13.30 -20.42
N ALA A 428 -7.16 -13.84 -19.84
CA ALA A 428 -8.46 -13.88 -20.48
C ALA A 428 -8.92 -12.46 -20.80
N GLY A 429 -9.39 -12.22 -22.02
CA GLY A 429 -9.85 -10.90 -22.43
C GLY A 429 -8.76 -9.87 -22.68
N ALA A 430 -7.48 -10.29 -22.81
CA ALA A 430 -6.37 -9.38 -23.09
C ALA A 430 -6.71 -8.44 -24.26
N PRO A 431 -6.65 -7.11 -24.07
CA PRO A 431 -6.88 -6.14 -25.14
C PRO A 431 -5.93 -6.36 -26.33
N ALA A 432 -6.40 -6.03 -27.53
CA ALA A 432 -5.51 -6.04 -28.72
C ALA A 432 -4.28 -5.12 -28.48
N GLY A 433 -3.10 -5.65 -28.81
CA GLY A 433 -1.85 -4.93 -28.56
C GLY A 433 -1.24 -5.15 -27.17
N THR A 434 -1.85 -6.00 -26.33
CA THR A 434 -1.20 -6.43 -25.09
C THR A 434 0.14 -7.09 -25.42
N HIS A 435 1.18 -6.66 -24.73
CA HIS A 435 2.52 -7.23 -24.82
C HIS A 435 3.02 -7.57 -23.40
N TYR A 436 4.19 -8.20 -23.29
CA TYR A 436 4.70 -8.70 -22.02
C TYR A 436 6.08 -8.16 -21.74
N GLU A 437 6.32 -7.89 -20.46
CA GLU A 437 7.62 -7.57 -19.92
C GLU A 437 8.04 -8.64 -18.92
N VAL A 438 9.25 -9.18 -19.12
CA VAL A 438 9.92 -10.00 -18.10
C VAL A 438 10.77 -9.05 -17.27
N VAL A 439 10.59 -9.10 -15.97
CA VAL A 439 11.35 -8.31 -15.00
C VAL A 439 12.18 -9.21 -14.12
N TRP A 440 13.31 -8.70 -13.59
CA TRP A 440 14.10 -9.44 -12.60
C TRP A 440 14.83 -8.50 -11.66
N ARG A 441 15.24 -9.07 -10.53
CA ARG A 441 16.01 -8.40 -9.50
C ARG A 441 17.00 -9.38 -8.85
N PRO A 442 18.17 -8.92 -8.38
CA PRO A 442 18.98 -9.70 -7.45
C PRO A 442 18.15 -10.14 -6.23
N THR A 443 18.45 -11.31 -5.68
CA THR A 443 17.67 -11.88 -4.56
C THR A 443 17.63 -10.98 -3.31
N VAL A 444 18.60 -10.07 -3.16
CA VAL A 444 18.71 -9.13 -2.03
C VAL A 444 18.03 -7.79 -2.29
N GLU A 445 17.61 -7.51 -3.52
CA GLU A 445 16.97 -6.24 -3.86
C GLU A 445 15.46 -6.28 -3.57
N PRO A 446 14.89 -5.21 -2.97
CA PRO A 446 13.47 -5.19 -2.61
C PRO A 446 12.53 -4.95 -3.80
N ASP A 447 13.01 -4.35 -4.90
CA ASP A 447 12.20 -3.94 -6.05
C ASP A 447 12.81 -4.46 -7.36
N TRP A 448 11.99 -4.53 -8.41
CA TRP A 448 12.42 -4.90 -9.76
C TRP A 448 13.45 -3.90 -10.29
N THR A 449 14.58 -4.38 -10.79
CA THR A 449 15.70 -3.53 -11.21
C THR A 449 15.99 -3.60 -12.70
N ARG A 450 15.58 -4.69 -13.36
CA ARG A 450 15.84 -4.94 -14.78
C ARG A 450 14.59 -5.44 -15.48
N MET A 451 14.54 -5.22 -16.80
CA MET A 451 13.44 -5.69 -17.63
C MET A 451 13.89 -6.05 -19.06
N ALA A 452 13.13 -6.92 -19.70
CA ALA A 452 13.19 -7.21 -21.12
C ALA A 452 11.78 -7.21 -21.71
N ASN A 453 11.60 -6.60 -22.87
CA ASN A 453 10.33 -6.63 -23.59
C ASN A 453 10.26 -7.92 -24.43
N ALA A 454 9.25 -8.75 -24.16
CA ALA A 454 8.97 -9.97 -24.92
C ALA A 454 8.03 -9.73 -26.12
N GLY A 455 7.58 -8.49 -26.35
CA GLY A 455 6.56 -8.22 -27.34
C GLY A 455 5.28 -8.98 -27.05
N THR A 456 4.66 -9.55 -28.07
CA THR A 456 3.44 -10.39 -27.94
C THR A 456 3.75 -11.87 -27.72
N ALA A 457 5.03 -12.24 -27.61
CA ALA A 457 5.43 -13.63 -27.35
C ALA A 457 5.01 -14.05 -25.94
N THR A 458 4.70 -15.33 -25.76
CA THR A 458 4.34 -15.95 -24.48
C THR A 458 5.46 -16.83 -23.93
N HIS A 459 6.67 -16.59 -24.39
CA HIS A 459 7.91 -17.20 -23.91
C HIS A 459 9.09 -16.25 -24.14
N LEU A 460 10.12 -16.38 -23.32
CA LEU A 460 11.37 -15.64 -23.50
C LEU A 460 12.53 -16.41 -22.84
N THR A 461 13.64 -16.52 -23.57
CA THR A 461 14.90 -17.03 -23.01
C THR A 461 15.86 -15.85 -22.77
N LEU A 462 16.43 -15.76 -21.60
CA LEU A 462 17.37 -14.72 -21.18
C LEU A 462 18.72 -15.32 -20.79
N PRO A 463 19.85 -14.69 -21.15
CA PRO A 463 21.19 -15.11 -20.71
C PRO A 463 21.47 -14.63 -19.28
N VAL A 464 20.56 -14.96 -18.37
CA VAL A 464 20.62 -14.59 -16.93
C VAL A 464 20.25 -15.86 -16.16
N SER A 465 21.13 -16.29 -15.25
CA SER A 465 20.89 -17.47 -14.45
C SER A 465 19.76 -17.25 -13.42
N LYS A 466 18.81 -18.18 -13.41
CA LYS A 466 17.73 -18.26 -12.40
C LYS A 466 18.25 -18.44 -10.97
N ASP A 467 19.50 -18.89 -10.81
CA ASP A 467 20.11 -19.06 -9.49
C ASP A 467 20.52 -17.74 -8.82
N ASN A 468 20.65 -16.68 -9.62
CA ASN A 468 21.18 -15.39 -9.16
C ASN A 468 20.11 -14.31 -8.95
N VAL A 469 18.91 -14.50 -9.50
CA VAL A 469 17.85 -13.48 -9.54
C VAL A 469 16.46 -14.08 -9.31
N ILE A 470 15.56 -13.24 -8.88
CA ILE A 470 14.11 -13.52 -8.91
C ILE A 470 13.56 -12.93 -10.21
N PHE A 471 12.78 -13.70 -10.94
CA PHE A 471 12.07 -13.28 -12.15
C PHE A 471 10.60 -13.00 -11.89
N GLY A 472 10.01 -12.20 -12.77
CA GLY A 472 8.57 -11.98 -12.84
C GLY A 472 8.13 -11.65 -14.26
N VAL A 473 6.85 -11.81 -14.56
CA VAL A 473 6.25 -11.46 -15.85
C VAL A 473 5.03 -10.59 -15.61
N ARG A 474 4.84 -9.56 -16.42
CA ARG A 474 3.65 -8.71 -16.40
C ARG A 474 3.12 -8.42 -17.79
N SER A 475 1.82 -8.19 -17.88
CA SER A 475 1.15 -7.70 -19.08
C SER A 475 1.25 -6.18 -19.17
N VAL A 476 1.30 -5.64 -20.36
CA VAL A 476 1.37 -4.20 -20.63
C VAL A 476 0.44 -3.87 -21.79
N ASP A 477 -0.35 -2.81 -21.67
CA ASP A 477 -1.20 -2.32 -22.75
C ASP A 477 -0.44 -1.40 -23.72
N ALA A 478 -1.09 -0.99 -24.80
CA ALA A 478 -0.52 -0.06 -25.78
C ALA A 478 -0.19 1.34 -25.22
N ALA A 479 -0.78 1.72 -24.07
CA ALA A 479 -0.50 2.97 -23.38
C ALA A 479 0.62 2.84 -22.32
N GLY A 480 1.18 1.65 -22.15
CA GLY A 480 2.23 1.35 -21.17
C GLY A 480 1.70 1.12 -19.73
N GLN A 481 0.39 0.89 -19.57
CA GLN A 481 -0.16 0.52 -18.26
C GLN A 481 0.16 -0.95 -17.99
N ARG A 482 0.63 -1.25 -16.78
CA ARG A 482 1.20 -2.52 -16.37
C ARG A 482 0.32 -3.24 -15.36
N SER A 483 0.10 -4.54 -15.57
CA SER A 483 -0.50 -5.42 -14.55
C SER A 483 0.42 -5.57 -13.33
N LEU A 484 -0.06 -6.21 -12.28
CA LEU A 484 0.81 -6.76 -11.25
C LEU A 484 1.78 -7.76 -11.88
N VAL A 485 2.93 -7.94 -11.26
CA VAL A 485 3.92 -8.93 -11.67
C VAL A 485 3.53 -10.28 -11.11
N VAL A 486 3.63 -11.32 -11.94
CA VAL A 486 3.46 -12.72 -11.54
C VAL A 486 4.84 -13.37 -11.47
N VAL A 487 5.19 -13.86 -10.27
CA VAL A 487 6.44 -14.60 -10.05
C VAL A 487 6.28 -16.02 -10.58
N PRO A 488 7.22 -16.54 -11.41
CA PRO A 488 7.06 -17.83 -12.05
C PRO A 488 7.21 -18.99 -11.06
N VAL A 489 6.45 -20.07 -11.32
CA VAL A 489 6.63 -21.34 -10.62
C VAL A 489 7.53 -22.26 -11.43
N PRO A 490 8.37 -23.13 -10.80
CA PRO A 490 9.19 -24.10 -11.52
C PRO A 490 8.35 -25.11 -12.29
N ALA A 491 8.73 -25.40 -13.56
CA ALA A 491 8.13 -26.42 -14.40
C ALA A 491 9.21 -27.25 -15.11
N ARG A 492 8.89 -28.54 -15.42
CA ARG A 492 9.79 -29.50 -16.08
C ARG A 492 9.31 -29.81 -17.49
#